data_910320e50b282a41be0cf78438f61f58
#
_entry.id   910320e50b282a41be0cf78438f61f58
#
_cell.length_a   1.000
_cell.length_b   1.000
_cell.length_c   1.000
_cell.angle_alpha   90.00
_cell.angle_beta   90.00
_cell.angle_gamma   90.00
#
_symmetry.space_group_name_H-M   'P 1'
#
loop_
_entity.id
_entity.type
_entity.pdbx_description
1 polymer ?
#
loop_
_entity_poly.entity_id
_entity_poly.type
_entity_poly.pdbx_seq_one_letter_code
_entity_poly.pdbx_strand_id
1 'polypeptide(L)'
;QLQQLLDGYAVISSSGNRTSYTYNMLLAEDTARRVKQQFVSLYGKPLYTVGIGGSGGGLAQYLIGQNSHGILDGLIPLYSYPDMITQTTYALDCDLLNNYFTFRSRDRATWNDWQKRQLIEGMNAINDFPQRAAYLQPVNQLMAGFVPSLPKGNSECINGYFGLSSFINNPRQGFIRDFFHPEVVEQVNWSYWQDMAHVLGQDQKGFGLSTWDNVGVQYGLSAFVDNTISFEEFIDINRKIGSWKPQAEM
;
A
#
# COMPACT_ATOMS: atom_id res chain seq x y z
N GLN A 1 -17.86 -8.86 -16.48
CA GLN A 1 -17.83 -8.04 -17.71
C GLN A 1 -18.62 -8.68 -18.85
N LEU A 2 -18.53 -9.99 -19.06
CA LEU A 2 -19.28 -10.66 -20.14
C LEU A 2 -20.80 -10.53 -19.94
N GLN A 3 -21.30 -10.65 -18.72
CA GLN A 3 -22.72 -10.55 -18.42
C GLN A 3 -23.27 -9.16 -18.79
N GLN A 4 -22.54 -8.10 -18.46
CA GLN A 4 -22.95 -6.74 -18.79
C GLN A 4 -23.05 -6.53 -20.31
N LEU A 5 -22.13 -7.11 -21.09
CA LEU A 5 -22.21 -7.08 -22.56
C LEU A 5 -23.42 -7.85 -23.08
N LEU A 6 -23.73 -9.00 -22.49
CA LEU A 6 -24.92 -9.80 -22.86
C LEU A 6 -26.21 -9.08 -22.51
N ASP A 7 -26.21 -8.29 -21.44
CA ASP A 7 -27.34 -7.46 -21.02
C ASP A 7 -27.47 -6.15 -21.84
N GLY A 8 -26.62 -5.95 -22.85
CA GLY A 8 -26.69 -4.81 -23.77
C GLY A 8 -25.96 -3.55 -23.32
N TYR A 9 -25.13 -3.64 -22.27
CA TYR A 9 -24.28 -2.51 -21.84
C TYR A 9 -22.95 -2.47 -22.60
N ALA A 10 -22.44 -1.29 -22.83
CA ALA A 10 -21.04 -1.12 -23.23
C ALA A 10 -20.12 -1.28 -22.01
N VAL A 11 -19.00 -1.97 -22.19
CA VAL A 11 -17.96 -2.11 -21.16
C VAL A 11 -16.67 -1.49 -21.68
N ILE A 12 -16.17 -0.51 -20.97
CA ILE A 12 -14.92 0.17 -21.31
C ILE A 12 -13.91 0.03 -20.15
N SER A 13 -12.66 -0.06 -20.49
CA SER A 13 -11.56 -0.16 -19.52
C SER A 13 -10.28 0.45 -20.08
N SER A 14 -9.37 0.80 -19.20
CA SER A 14 -8.04 1.30 -19.55
C SER A 14 -7.00 0.80 -18.56
N SER A 15 -5.81 0.50 -19.04
CA SER A 15 -4.65 0.20 -18.19
C SER A 15 -4.26 1.38 -17.30
N GLY A 16 -4.45 2.61 -17.76
CA GLY A 16 -4.19 3.83 -17.00
C GLY A 16 -5.10 4.06 -15.79
N ASN A 17 -6.22 3.32 -15.69
CA ASN A 17 -7.10 3.32 -14.52
C ASN A 17 -6.87 2.12 -13.59
N ARG A 18 -5.91 1.27 -13.89
CA ARG A 18 -5.60 0.12 -13.05
C ARG A 18 -4.58 0.52 -12.00
N THR A 19 -4.98 0.52 -10.75
CA THR A 19 -4.17 0.98 -9.59
C THR A 19 -2.82 0.29 -9.48
N SER A 20 -2.71 -0.98 -9.90
CA SER A 20 -1.44 -1.70 -9.91
C SER A 20 -0.44 -1.23 -10.98
N TYR A 21 -0.88 -0.41 -11.93
CA TYR A 21 -0.02 0.16 -12.97
C TYR A 21 0.11 1.67 -12.85
N THR A 22 -0.87 2.33 -12.24
CA THR A 22 -0.92 3.79 -12.12
C THR A 22 -1.22 4.17 -10.67
N TYR A 23 -0.24 4.71 -9.99
CA TYR A 23 -0.39 5.22 -8.61
C TYR A 23 -0.64 6.73 -8.57
N ASN A 24 -0.59 7.40 -9.72
CA ASN A 24 -0.89 8.81 -9.84
C ASN A 24 -2.42 9.01 -9.92
N MET A 25 -2.99 9.60 -8.89
CA MET A 25 -4.44 9.81 -8.76
C MET A 25 -4.99 10.75 -9.83
N LEU A 26 -4.28 11.83 -10.14
CA LEU A 26 -4.70 12.81 -11.15
C LEU A 26 -4.66 12.22 -12.55
N LEU A 27 -3.64 11.42 -12.85
CA LEU A 27 -3.52 10.74 -14.14
C LEU A 27 -4.62 9.69 -14.32
N ALA A 28 -4.98 8.96 -13.28
CA ALA A 28 -6.08 7.98 -13.32
C ALA A 28 -7.41 8.65 -13.64
N GLU A 29 -7.68 9.81 -13.07
CA GLU A 29 -8.87 10.61 -13.31
C GLU A 29 -8.91 11.16 -14.74
N ASP A 30 -7.81 11.78 -15.23
CA ASP A 30 -7.70 12.28 -16.60
C ASP A 30 -7.84 11.14 -17.61
N THR A 31 -7.28 9.97 -17.32
CA THR A 31 -7.45 8.77 -18.15
C THR A 31 -8.92 8.37 -18.25
N ALA A 32 -9.64 8.33 -17.13
CA ALA A 32 -11.07 8.00 -17.13
C ALA A 32 -11.89 8.98 -17.99
N ARG A 33 -11.58 10.26 -17.88
CA ARG A 33 -12.19 11.32 -18.69
C ARG A 33 -11.93 11.10 -20.18
N ARG A 34 -10.69 10.86 -20.58
CA ARG A 34 -10.29 10.63 -21.97
C ARG A 34 -10.94 9.37 -22.55
N VAL A 35 -10.99 8.29 -21.79
CA VAL A 35 -11.64 7.03 -22.20
C VAL A 35 -13.12 7.26 -22.45
N LYS A 36 -13.82 7.99 -21.58
CA LYS A 36 -15.23 8.35 -21.79
C LYS A 36 -15.40 9.25 -23.03
N GLN A 37 -14.54 10.24 -23.21
CA GLN A 37 -14.57 11.12 -24.39
C GLN A 37 -14.37 10.33 -25.68
N GLN A 38 -13.44 9.41 -25.71
CA GLN A 38 -13.21 8.53 -26.86
C GLN A 38 -14.45 7.67 -27.16
N PHE A 39 -15.08 7.10 -26.13
CA PHE A 39 -16.34 6.36 -26.30
C PHE A 39 -17.42 7.25 -26.90
N VAL A 40 -17.61 8.45 -26.36
CA VAL A 40 -18.63 9.40 -26.84
C VAL A 40 -18.39 9.81 -28.30
N SER A 41 -17.14 9.96 -28.71
CA SER A 41 -16.78 10.32 -30.08
C SER A 41 -17.14 9.23 -31.09
N LEU A 42 -17.12 7.98 -30.67
CA LEU A 42 -17.37 6.82 -31.54
C LEU A 42 -18.84 6.37 -31.53
N TYR A 43 -19.50 6.46 -30.38
CA TYR A 43 -20.81 5.84 -30.16
C TYR A 43 -21.89 6.81 -29.68
N GLY A 44 -21.53 8.07 -29.45
CA GLY A 44 -22.45 9.06 -28.89
C GLY A 44 -22.50 9.06 -27.37
N LYS A 45 -23.25 10.01 -26.81
CA LYS A 45 -23.37 10.21 -25.38
C LYS A 45 -24.15 9.04 -24.72
N PRO A 46 -23.60 8.34 -23.74
CA PRO A 46 -24.31 7.31 -23.00
C PRO A 46 -25.43 7.94 -22.15
N LEU A 47 -26.46 7.17 -21.83
CA LEU A 47 -27.52 7.59 -20.91
C LEU A 47 -26.95 7.79 -19.49
N TYR A 48 -26.11 6.87 -19.05
CA TYR A 48 -25.39 6.94 -17.80
C TYR A 48 -24.09 6.12 -17.90
N THR A 49 -23.16 6.40 -17.01
CA THR A 49 -21.88 5.71 -16.88
C THR A 49 -21.71 5.26 -15.44
N VAL A 50 -21.55 3.95 -15.22
CA VAL A 50 -21.37 3.38 -13.89
C VAL A 50 -19.95 2.82 -13.75
N GLY A 51 -19.25 3.25 -12.71
CA GLY A 51 -18.00 2.67 -12.31
C GLY A 51 -18.22 1.38 -11.52
N ILE A 52 -17.47 0.32 -11.85
CA ILE A 52 -17.47 -0.93 -11.08
C ILE A 52 -16.01 -1.33 -10.86
N GLY A 53 -15.62 -1.58 -9.63
CA GLY A 53 -14.27 -2.01 -9.33
C GLY A 53 -14.07 -2.34 -7.87
N GLY A 54 -13.19 -3.29 -7.60
CA GLY A 54 -12.85 -3.73 -6.26
C GLY A 54 -11.49 -3.22 -5.80
N SER A 55 -11.29 -3.12 -4.48
CA SER A 55 -10.03 -2.69 -3.87
C SER A 55 -9.56 -1.34 -4.43
N GLY A 56 -8.40 -1.26 -5.07
CA GLY A 56 -7.94 -0.04 -5.74
C GLY A 56 -8.91 0.51 -6.80
N GLY A 57 -9.74 -0.34 -7.43
CA GLY A 57 -10.82 0.10 -8.30
C GLY A 57 -11.98 0.77 -7.57
N GLY A 58 -12.21 0.42 -6.32
CA GLY A 58 -13.13 1.14 -5.43
C GLY A 58 -12.57 2.51 -5.07
N LEU A 59 -11.31 2.57 -4.69
CA LEU A 59 -10.60 3.83 -4.38
C LEU A 59 -10.62 4.79 -5.56
N ALA A 60 -10.32 4.31 -6.78
CA ALA A 60 -10.35 5.13 -7.99
C ALA A 60 -11.73 5.74 -8.23
N GLN A 61 -12.81 5.00 -7.95
CA GLN A 61 -14.17 5.52 -8.08
C GLN A 61 -14.46 6.64 -7.08
N TYR A 62 -14.02 6.51 -5.82
CA TYR A 62 -14.17 7.59 -4.85
C TYR A 62 -13.44 8.86 -5.27
N LEU A 63 -12.19 8.72 -5.75
CA LEU A 63 -11.40 9.86 -6.22
C LEU A 63 -12.06 10.55 -7.43
N ILE A 64 -12.48 9.77 -8.42
CA ILE A 64 -13.17 10.32 -9.60
C ILE A 64 -14.49 10.97 -9.20
N GLY A 65 -15.27 10.32 -8.36
CA GLY A 65 -16.56 10.85 -7.91
C GLY A 65 -16.45 12.11 -7.04
N GLN A 66 -15.39 12.22 -6.25
CA GLN A 66 -15.12 13.38 -5.41
C GLN A 66 -14.58 14.57 -6.22
N ASN A 67 -13.67 14.33 -7.13
CA ASN A 67 -12.89 15.38 -7.78
C ASN A 67 -13.43 15.81 -9.14
N SER A 68 -14.20 14.95 -9.82
CA SER A 68 -14.62 15.18 -11.21
C SER A 68 -16.11 14.99 -11.44
N HIS A 69 -16.71 15.95 -12.10
CA HIS A 69 -18.09 15.85 -12.57
C HIS A 69 -18.17 15.30 -13.98
N GLY A 70 -19.26 14.54 -14.26
CA GLY A 70 -19.60 14.09 -15.60
C GLY A 70 -18.77 12.92 -16.13
N ILE A 71 -17.91 12.32 -15.34
CA ILE A 71 -17.20 11.08 -15.70
C ILE A 71 -18.06 9.88 -15.33
N LEU A 72 -18.47 9.76 -14.08
CA LEU A 72 -19.31 8.70 -13.57
C LEU A 72 -20.63 9.28 -13.07
N ASP A 73 -21.73 8.58 -13.34
CA ASP A 73 -23.08 8.90 -12.88
C ASP A 73 -23.47 7.99 -11.69
N GLY A 74 -22.81 6.85 -11.54
CA GLY A 74 -22.99 5.91 -10.43
C GLY A 74 -21.70 5.18 -10.10
N LEU A 75 -21.56 4.77 -8.84
CA LEU A 75 -20.39 4.09 -8.30
C LEU A 75 -20.79 2.78 -7.64
N ILE A 76 -20.09 1.69 -7.96
CA ILE A 76 -20.22 0.39 -7.32
C ILE A 76 -18.83 -0.04 -6.82
N PRO A 77 -18.36 0.55 -5.72
CA PRO A 77 -17.07 0.19 -5.13
C PRO A 77 -17.20 -1.13 -4.35
N LEU A 78 -16.45 -2.14 -4.78
CA LEU A 78 -16.37 -3.44 -4.12
C LEU A 78 -15.11 -3.51 -3.27
N TYR A 79 -15.21 -4.17 -2.10
CA TYR A 79 -14.07 -4.29 -1.17
C TYR A 79 -13.42 -2.93 -0.91
N SER A 80 -14.23 -1.93 -0.65
CA SER A 80 -13.78 -0.54 -0.60
C SER A 80 -13.23 -0.16 0.77
N TYR A 81 -12.32 0.80 0.77
CA TYR A 81 -11.71 1.41 1.95
C TYR A 81 -11.66 2.94 1.71
N PRO A 82 -12.74 3.64 2.04
CA PRO A 82 -12.88 5.07 1.72
C PRO A 82 -11.88 5.95 2.48
N ASP A 83 -11.46 5.53 3.67
CA ASP A 83 -10.46 6.22 4.47
C ASP A 83 -9.08 5.56 4.31
N MET A 84 -8.39 5.90 3.22
CA MET A 84 -7.05 5.40 2.94
C MET A 84 -6.01 5.86 3.96
N ILE A 85 -6.14 7.04 4.53
CA ILE A 85 -5.14 7.59 5.46
C ILE A 85 -5.13 6.75 6.73
N THR A 86 -6.27 6.58 7.37
CA THR A 86 -6.38 5.76 8.59
C THR A 86 -6.00 4.31 8.32
N GLN A 87 -6.44 3.76 7.20
CA GLN A 87 -6.16 2.38 6.85
C GLN A 87 -4.70 2.13 6.50
N THR A 88 -4.02 3.10 5.90
CA THR A 88 -2.59 2.99 5.58
C THR A 88 -1.73 2.96 6.85
N THR A 89 -2.19 3.57 7.93
CA THR A 89 -1.46 3.64 9.20
C THR A 89 -1.08 2.25 9.70
N TYR A 90 -2.00 1.29 9.74
CA TYR A 90 -1.67 -0.05 10.22
C TYR A 90 -0.70 -0.78 9.29
N ALA A 91 -0.77 -0.56 7.97
CA ALA A 91 0.15 -1.18 7.03
C ALA A 91 1.60 -0.69 7.24
N LEU A 92 1.76 0.59 7.53
CA LEU A 92 3.06 1.19 7.86
C LEU A 92 3.59 0.63 9.19
N ASP A 93 2.75 0.49 10.19
CA ASP A 93 3.10 -0.13 11.47
C ASP A 93 3.47 -1.61 11.30
N CYS A 94 2.72 -2.35 10.49
CA CYS A 94 2.99 -3.75 10.19
C CYS A 94 4.37 -3.97 9.58
N ASP A 95 4.78 -3.13 8.64
CA ASP A 95 6.11 -3.23 8.04
C ASP A 95 7.22 -2.91 9.05
N LEU A 96 7.03 -1.92 9.92
CA LEU A 96 7.98 -1.61 10.99
C LEU A 96 8.08 -2.74 12.00
N LEU A 97 6.94 -3.31 12.44
CA LEU A 97 6.88 -4.43 13.36
C LEU A 97 7.56 -5.67 12.76
N ASN A 98 7.25 -5.99 11.50
CA ASN A 98 7.90 -7.11 10.83
C ASN A 98 9.42 -6.93 10.69
N ASN A 99 9.88 -5.73 10.37
CA ASN A 99 11.30 -5.40 10.37
C ASN A 99 11.93 -5.57 11.76
N TYR A 100 11.24 -5.10 12.80
CA TYR A 100 11.71 -5.28 14.18
C TYR A 100 11.82 -6.76 14.54
N PHE A 101 10.78 -7.54 14.38
CA PHE A 101 10.76 -8.95 14.74
C PHE A 101 11.82 -9.77 13.98
N THR A 102 12.06 -9.43 12.73
CA THR A 102 12.96 -10.19 11.85
C THR A 102 14.41 -9.80 12.02
N PHE A 103 14.72 -8.51 12.19
CA PHE A 103 16.09 -8.02 12.08
C PHE A 103 16.60 -7.28 13.32
N ARG A 104 15.74 -6.60 14.09
CA ARG A 104 16.17 -5.65 15.11
C ARG A 104 15.99 -6.13 16.56
N SER A 105 15.10 -7.10 16.78
CA SER A 105 14.85 -7.65 18.10
C SER A 105 16.12 -8.25 18.71
N ARG A 106 16.30 -8.07 20.02
CA ARG A 106 17.33 -8.71 20.80
C ARG A 106 17.17 -10.23 20.85
N ASP A 107 15.93 -10.68 20.93
CA ASP A 107 15.55 -12.10 20.91
C ASP A 107 14.64 -12.42 19.73
N ARG A 108 15.27 -12.70 18.60
CA ARG A 108 14.54 -13.07 17.38
C ARG A 108 13.84 -14.42 17.49
N ALA A 109 14.38 -15.34 18.29
CA ALA A 109 13.83 -16.68 18.43
C ALA A 109 12.42 -16.62 19.04
N THR A 110 12.21 -15.76 20.00
CA THR A 110 10.91 -15.49 20.61
C THR A 110 9.88 -15.01 19.60
N TRP A 111 10.28 -14.16 18.66
CA TRP A 111 9.38 -13.60 17.64
C TRP A 111 9.22 -14.50 16.40
N ASN A 112 9.81 -15.68 16.38
CA ASN A 112 9.45 -16.72 15.41
C ASN A 112 8.12 -17.41 15.74
N ASP A 113 7.62 -17.20 16.96
CA ASP A 113 6.24 -17.52 17.32
C ASP A 113 5.30 -16.41 16.83
N TRP A 114 4.55 -16.71 15.79
CA TRP A 114 3.61 -15.76 15.18
C TRP A 114 2.42 -15.45 16.07
N GLN A 115 2.00 -16.39 16.92
CA GLN A 115 0.96 -16.13 17.91
C GLN A 115 1.43 -15.11 18.95
N LYS A 116 2.73 -15.08 19.25
CA LYS A 116 3.29 -14.05 20.11
C LYS A 116 3.31 -12.68 19.41
N ARG A 117 3.59 -12.63 18.11
CA ARG A 117 3.50 -11.38 17.33
C ARG A 117 2.09 -10.79 17.37
N GLN A 118 1.07 -11.63 17.35
CA GLN A 118 -0.34 -11.24 17.46
C GLN A 118 -0.60 -10.33 18.67
N LEU A 119 0.08 -10.54 19.78
CA LEU A 119 -0.04 -9.71 20.99
C LEU A 119 0.35 -8.25 20.74
N ILE A 120 1.23 -8.00 19.79
CA ILE A 120 1.69 -6.67 19.42
C ILE A 120 0.96 -6.13 18.20
N GLU A 121 0.77 -6.96 17.18
CA GLU A 121 0.12 -6.60 15.92
C GLU A 121 -1.39 -6.37 16.09
N GLY A 122 -2.02 -7.03 17.08
CA GLY A 122 -3.47 -6.99 17.29
C GLY A 122 -4.29 -7.67 16.17
N MET A 123 -3.64 -8.43 15.32
CA MET A 123 -4.23 -9.10 14.16
C MET A 123 -3.98 -10.61 14.23
N ASN A 124 -4.86 -11.40 13.60
CA ASN A 124 -4.73 -12.86 13.62
C ASN A 124 -3.38 -13.31 13.05
N ALA A 125 -2.77 -14.28 13.75
CA ALA A 125 -1.53 -14.89 13.34
C ALA A 125 -1.54 -16.39 13.63
N ILE A 126 -0.85 -17.16 12.78
CA ILE A 126 -0.73 -18.62 12.90
C ILE A 126 0.69 -19.08 12.60
N ASN A 127 1.13 -20.14 13.30
CA ASN A 127 2.49 -20.66 13.16
C ASN A 127 2.73 -21.56 11.96
N ASP A 128 1.70 -22.25 11.48
CA ASP A 128 1.81 -23.30 10.47
C ASP A 128 0.93 -23.00 9.25
N PHE A 129 1.30 -22.00 8.48
CA PHE A 129 0.56 -21.70 7.24
C PHE A 129 1.49 -21.70 6.01
N PRO A 130 1.17 -22.48 4.96
CA PRO A 130 1.92 -22.44 3.71
C PRO A 130 1.66 -21.12 3.00
N GLN A 131 2.69 -20.30 2.83
CA GLN A 131 2.53 -18.90 2.50
C GLN A 131 2.77 -18.56 1.03
N ARG A 132 1.78 -17.91 0.42
CA ARG A 132 1.99 -17.23 -0.87
C ARG A 132 2.65 -15.85 -0.71
N ALA A 133 2.35 -15.12 0.36
CA ALA A 133 2.92 -13.77 0.60
C ALA A 133 4.37 -13.79 1.14
N ALA A 134 4.81 -14.91 1.70
CA ALA A 134 6.15 -15.06 2.25
C ALA A 134 7.30 -15.01 1.22
N TYR A 135 7.00 -15.03 -0.07
CA TYR A 135 8.06 -14.99 -1.10
C TYR A 135 8.86 -13.69 -1.12
N LEU A 136 8.26 -12.58 -0.71
CA LEU A 136 8.95 -11.30 -0.71
C LEU A 136 9.89 -11.13 0.49
N GLN A 137 9.61 -11.79 1.62
CA GLN A 137 10.47 -11.75 2.79
C GLN A 137 11.85 -12.38 2.54
N PRO A 138 11.95 -13.59 1.96
CA PRO A 138 13.23 -14.15 1.55
C PRO A 138 13.98 -13.27 0.55
N VAL A 139 13.29 -12.64 -0.39
CA VAL A 139 13.92 -11.71 -1.35
C VAL A 139 14.50 -10.50 -0.62
N ASN A 140 13.74 -9.89 0.29
CA ASN A 140 14.22 -8.75 1.06
C ASN A 140 15.40 -9.14 1.97
N GLN A 141 15.37 -10.33 2.57
CA GLN A 141 16.49 -10.85 3.36
C GLN A 141 17.74 -11.04 2.50
N LEU A 142 17.59 -11.63 1.31
CA LEU A 142 18.67 -11.82 0.37
C LEU A 142 19.25 -10.47 -0.09
N MET A 143 18.40 -9.51 -0.43
CA MET A 143 18.83 -8.16 -0.82
C MET A 143 19.56 -7.43 0.30
N ALA A 144 19.25 -7.73 1.56
CA ALA A 144 19.94 -7.21 2.74
C ALA A 144 21.19 -8.01 3.13
N GLY A 145 21.57 -9.02 2.33
CA GLY A 145 22.77 -9.84 2.56
C GLY A 145 22.57 -10.95 3.60
N PHE A 146 21.34 -11.30 3.93
CA PHE A 146 21.04 -12.40 4.85
C PHE A 146 20.65 -13.67 4.10
N VAL A 147 20.97 -14.83 4.69
CA VAL A 147 20.45 -16.11 4.18
C VAL A 147 18.94 -16.18 4.44
N PRO A 148 18.11 -16.29 3.39
CA PRO A 148 16.67 -16.35 3.57
C PRO A 148 16.25 -17.56 4.41
N SER A 149 15.42 -17.32 5.40
CA SER A 149 14.66 -18.37 6.05
C SER A 149 13.20 -18.26 5.64
N LEU A 150 12.61 -19.35 5.19
CA LEU A 150 11.17 -19.38 4.93
C LEU A 150 10.44 -19.33 6.27
N PRO A 151 9.61 -18.30 6.51
CA PRO A 151 8.82 -18.25 7.73
C PRO A 151 7.81 -19.39 7.72
N LYS A 152 7.67 -20.07 8.84
CA LYS A 152 6.66 -21.14 9.00
C LYS A 152 5.27 -20.61 9.26
N GLY A 153 5.15 -19.38 9.73
CA GLY A 153 3.90 -18.79 10.14
C GLY A 153 3.50 -17.58 9.32
N ASN A 154 2.36 -17.00 9.62
CA ASN A 154 1.79 -15.85 8.94
C ASN A 154 0.94 -14.99 9.87
N SER A 155 0.74 -13.71 9.50
CA SER A 155 -0.24 -12.84 10.14
C SER A 155 -1.00 -12.00 9.11
N GLU A 156 -2.16 -11.51 9.50
CA GLU A 156 -2.92 -10.54 8.71
C GLU A 156 -2.13 -9.23 8.52
N CYS A 157 -1.29 -8.89 9.48
CA CYS A 157 -0.39 -7.75 9.43
C CYS A 157 0.55 -7.80 8.21
N ILE A 158 1.04 -8.98 7.85
CA ILE A 158 1.90 -9.16 6.69
C ILE A 158 1.10 -9.30 5.39
N ASN A 159 -0.04 -10.00 5.44
CA ASN A 159 -0.81 -10.31 4.24
C ASN A 159 -1.54 -9.12 3.64
N GLY A 160 -1.88 -8.11 4.43
CA GLY A 160 -2.73 -7.02 3.98
C GLY A 160 -2.06 -6.13 2.93
N TYR A 161 -0.86 -5.63 3.22
CA TYR A 161 -0.17 -4.64 2.38
C TYR A 161 1.33 -4.87 2.27
N PHE A 162 1.73 -6.12 2.24
CA PHE A 162 3.13 -6.50 2.23
C PHE A 162 3.92 -5.79 1.13
N GLY A 163 4.93 -5.05 1.53
CA GLY A 163 5.82 -4.29 0.64
C GLY A 163 5.21 -3.02 0.03
N LEU A 164 3.91 -2.76 0.20
CA LEU A 164 3.27 -1.58 -0.39
C LEU A 164 3.79 -0.29 0.24
N SER A 165 3.93 -0.25 1.56
CA SER A 165 4.47 0.90 2.29
C SER A 165 5.91 1.19 1.91
N SER A 166 6.76 0.16 1.80
CA SER A 166 8.14 0.30 1.33
C SER A 166 8.21 0.82 -0.10
N PHE A 167 7.33 0.32 -0.97
CA PHE A 167 7.24 0.76 -2.36
C PHE A 167 6.81 2.23 -2.45
N ILE A 168 5.75 2.62 -1.74
CA ILE A 168 5.21 3.98 -1.75
C ILE A 168 6.21 4.97 -1.15
N ASN A 169 6.85 4.61 -0.05
CA ASN A 169 7.81 5.50 0.63
C ASN A 169 9.21 5.51 0.00
N ASN A 170 9.46 4.71 -1.04
CA ASN A 170 10.72 4.76 -1.76
C ASN A 170 10.69 5.88 -2.80
N PRO A 171 11.54 6.94 -2.67
CA PRO A 171 11.54 8.06 -3.62
C PRO A 171 11.97 7.66 -5.03
N ARG A 172 12.65 6.54 -5.19
CA ARG A 172 13.01 5.97 -6.49
C ARG A 172 11.90 5.11 -7.10
N GLN A 173 10.81 4.88 -6.37
CA GLN A 173 9.59 4.17 -6.80
C GLN A 173 9.83 2.79 -7.41
N GLY A 174 10.89 2.12 -7.01
CA GLY A 174 11.13 0.74 -7.39
C GLY A 174 11.17 0.46 -8.90
N PHE A 175 11.48 1.47 -9.73
CA PHE A 175 11.83 1.20 -11.12
C PHE A 175 13.07 0.32 -11.17
N ILE A 176 12.84 -0.98 -11.23
CA ILE A 176 13.90 -1.95 -11.46
C ILE A 176 14.23 -1.82 -12.93
N ARG A 177 15.34 -1.19 -13.24
CA ARG A 177 15.80 -0.93 -14.63
C ARG A 177 15.77 -2.17 -15.51
N ASP A 178 15.99 -3.34 -14.93
CA ASP A 178 16.01 -4.60 -15.63
C ASP A 178 14.64 -5.06 -16.17
N PHE A 179 13.52 -4.49 -15.66
CA PHE A 179 12.18 -4.81 -16.11
C PHE A 179 11.58 -3.79 -17.09
N PHE A 180 12.25 -2.66 -17.31
CA PHE A 180 11.76 -1.59 -18.16
C PHE A 180 12.77 -1.21 -19.22
N HIS A 181 12.29 -0.84 -20.39
CA HIS A 181 13.17 -0.35 -21.45
C HIS A 181 13.94 0.89 -20.98
N PRO A 182 15.27 0.96 -21.16
CA PRO A 182 16.08 2.07 -20.64
C PRO A 182 15.58 3.45 -21.04
N GLU A 183 15.18 3.63 -22.29
CA GLU A 183 14.65 4.90 -22.80
C GLU A 183 13.38 5.35 -22.06
N VAL A 184 12.54 4.39 -21.64
CA VAL A 184 11.33 4.70 -20.84
C VAL A 184 11.72 5.14 -19.43
N VAL A 185 12.68 4.42 -18.82
CA VAL A 185 13.15 4.74 -17.46
C VAL A 185 13.82 6.12 -17.41
N GLU A 186 14.58 6.49 -18.43
CA GLU A 186 15.26 7.78 -18.51
C GLU A 186 14.27 8.96 -18.68
N GLN A 187 13.12 8.71 -19.28
CA GLN A 187 12.07 9.72 -19.49
C GLN A 187 11.13 9.86 -18.29
N VAL A 188 11.06 8.87 -17.40
CA VAL A 188 10.18 8.91 -16.24
C VAL A 188 10.83 9.69 -15.12
N ASN A 189 10.28 10.86 -14.85
CA ASN A 189 10.68 11.74 -13.76
C ASN A 189 9.59 11.90 -12.67
N TRP A 190 8.51 11.10 -12.74
CA TRP A 190 7.47 11.09 -11.74
C TRP A 190 7.87 10.26 -10.51
N SER A 191 7.46 10.72 -9.33
CA SER A 191 7.49 9.93 -8.11
C SER A 191 6.21 10.13 -7.30
N TYR A 192 5.86 9.15 -6.48
CA TYR A 192 4.74 9.28 -5.54
C TYR A 192 4.88 10.51 -4.62
N TRP A 193 6.11 10.80 -4.20
CA TRP A 193 6.41 11.95 -3.37
C TRP A 193 6.13 13.29 -4.06
N GLN A 194 6.39 13.40 -5.36
CA GLN A 194 6.04 14.59 -6.14
C GLN A 194 4.53 14.77 -6.21
N ASP A 195 3.79 13.69 -6.40
CA ASP A 195 2.33 13.70 -6.39
C ASP A 195 1.79 14.10 -5.01
N MET A 196 2.30 13.48 -3.96
CA MET A 196 1.90 13.80 -2.58
C MET A 196 2.23 15.25 -2.21
N ALA A 197 3.32 15.81 -2.72
CA ALA A 197 3.67 17.20 -2.52
C ALA A 197 2.62 18.19 -3.05
N HIS A 198 1.91 17.83 -4.12
CA HIS A 198 0.79 18.63 -4.63
C HIS A 198 -0.45 18.58 -3.73
N VAL A 199 -0.64 17.47 -3.01
CA VAL A 199 -1.81 17.25 -2.16
C VAL A 199 -1.58 17.71 -0.72
N LEU A 200 -0.42 17.37 -0.15
CA LEU A 200 -0.10 17.56 1.27
C LEU A 200 0.82 18.76 1.52
N GLY A 201 1.40 19.31 0.46
CA GLY A 201 2.40 20.36 0.55
C GLY A 201 3.83 19.84 0.69
N GLN A 202 4.74 20.77 0.83
CA GLN A 202 6.19 20.53 0.86
C GLN A 202 6.79 21.17 2.10
N ASP A 203 7.92 20.62 2.54
CA ASP A 203 8.77 21.28 3.52
C ASP A 203 9.52 22.47 2.91
N GLN A 204 10.31 23.18 3.74
CA GLN A 204 11.08 24.34 3.30
C GLN A 204 12.14 24.03 2.23
N LYS A 205 12.48 22.75 2.05
CA LYS A 205 13.45 22.27 1.05
C LYS A 205 12.79 21.71 -0.21
N GLY A 206 11.46 21.72 -0.27
CA GLY A 206 10.69 21.21 -1.41
C GLY A 206 10.41 19.71 -1.39
N PHE A 207 10.66 19.02 -0.29
CA PHE A 207 10.31 17.61 -0.13
C PHE A 207 8.86 17.45 0.29
N GLY A 208 8.18 16.42 -0.23
CA GLY A 208 6.81 16.11 0.12
C GLY A 208 6.66 15.79 1.61
N LEU A 209 5.58 16.28 2.22
CA LEU A 209 5.24 16.00 3.61
C LEU A 209 4.72 14.58 3.75
N SER A 210 5.05 13.92 4.87
CA SER A 210 4.51 12.61 5.23
C SER A 210 3.15 12.76 5.91
N THR A 211 2.22 11.84 5.60
CA THR A 211 0.92 11.74 6.29
C THR A 211 1.00 10.97 7.59
N TRP A 212 2.14 10.39 7.91
CA TRP A 212 2.29 9.44 8.98
C TRP A 212 3.62 9.62 9.72
N ASP A 213 3.55 9.49 11.02
CA ASP A 213 4.69 9.25 11.91
C ASP A 213 4.24 8.33 13.06
N ASN A 214 5.20 7.84 13.84
CA ASN A 214 4.93 7.01 15.00
C ASN A 214 5.49 7.61 16.30
N VAL A 215 5.70 8.90 16.32
CA VAL A 215 6.14 9.61 17.52
C VAL A 215 5.07 9.49 18.61
N GLY A 216 5.46 8.97 19.78
CA GLY A 216 4.56 8.75 20.91
C GLY A 216 3.77 7.43 20.86
N VAL A 217 3.84 6.65 19.78
CA VAL A 217 3.23 5.31 19.72
C VAL A 217 4.00 4.37 20.66
N GLN A 218 3.24 3.67 21.50
CA GLN A 218 3.77 2.69 22.45
C GLN A 218 3.41 1.28 21.99
N TYR A 219 4.23 0.72 21.12
CA TYR A 219 4.00 -0.62 20.56
C TYR A 219 4.01 -1.67 21.67
N GLY A 220 2.94 -2.48 21.71
CA GLY A 220 2.76 -3.53 22.68
C GLY A 220 2.33 -3.06 24.08
N LEU A 221 1.86 -1.82 24.25
CA LEU A 221 1.42 -1.30 25.55
C LEU A 221 0.33 -2.19 26.19
N SER A 222 -0.69 -2.57 25.44
CA SER A 222 -1.75 -3.44 25.96
C SER A 222 -1.18 -4.78 26.43
N ALA A 223 -0.34 -5.41 25.61
CA ALA A 223 0.30 -6.68 25.96
C ALA A 223 1.21 -6.56 27.21
N PHE A 224 1.85 -5.42 27.39
CA PHE A 224 2.64 -5.15 28.60
C PHE A 224 1.74 -4.95 29.82
N VAL A 225 0.69 -4.18 29.73
CA VAL A 225 -0.29 -3.96 30.84
C VAL A 225 -0.94 -5.27 31.24
N ASP A 226 -1.27 -6.13 30.27
CA ASP A 226 -1.87 -7.45 30.51
C ASP A 226 -0.84 -8.52 30.96
N ASN A 227 0.42 -8.14 31.15
CA ASN A 227 1.53 -9.02 31.52
C ASN A 227 1.75 -10.19 30.57
N THR A 228 1.40 -10.05 29.28
CA THR A 228 1.63 -11.05 28.23
C THR A 228 2.96 -10.90 27.53
N ILE A 229 3.61 -9.74 27.67
CA ILE A 229 5.02 -9.52 27.36
C ILE A 229 5.74 -8.92 28.57
N SER A 230 7.06 -9.13 28.63
CA SER A 230 7.89 -8.58 29.71
C SER A 230 8.17 -7.08 29.51
N PHE A 231 8.63 -6.42 30.59
CA PHE A 231 9.10 -5.04 30.50
C PHE A 231 10.29 -4.90 29.53
N GLU A 232 11.20 -5.88 29.54
CA GLU A 232 12.36 -5.91 28.65
C GLU A 232 11.94 -6.00 27.19
N GLU A 233 10.94 -6.81 26.86
CA GLU A 233 10.39 -6.92 25.50
C GLU A 233 9.71 -5.61 25.08
N PHE A 234 8.90 -5.02 25.95
CA PHE A 234 8.24 -3.74 25.70
C PHE A 234 9.26 -2.62 25.42
N ILE A 235 10.30 -2.51 26.25
CA ILE A 235 11.35 -1.51 26.05
C ILE A 235 12.18 -1.80 24.80
N ASP A 236 12.48 -3.07 24.50
CA ASP A 236 13.27 -3.44 23.32
C ASP A 236 12.54 -3.07 22.02
N ILE A 237 11.24 -3.34 21.93
CA ILE A 237 10.39 -2.94 20.77
C ILE A 237 10.47 -1.43 20.58
N ASN A 238 10.08 -0.67 21.60
CA ASN A 238 9.92 0.78 21.48
C ASN A 238 11.24 1.52 21.26
N ARG A 239 12.37 0.94 21.67
CA ARG A 239 13.71 1.49 21.37
C ARG A 239 14.20 1.18 19.97
N LYS A 240 13.77 0.08 19.38
CA LYS A 240 14.37 -0.45 18.15
C LYS A 240 13.46 -0.49 16.93
N ILE A 241 12.15 -0.29 17.11
CA ILE A 241 11.22 -0.34 15.99
C ILE A 241 11.57 0.68 14.92
N GLY A 242 12.04 1.85 15.32
CA GLY A 242 12.37 2.94 14.41
C GLY A 242 11.14 3.63 13.85
N SER A 243 11.31 4.29 12.73
CA SER A 243 10.25 4.99 12.00
C SER A 243 10.56 4.99 10.51
N TRP A 244 9.58 5.33 9.70
CA TRP A 244 9.78 5.71 8.31
C TRP A 244 10.54 7.04 8.25
N LYS A 245 11.49 7.11 7.35
CA LYS A 245 12.26 8.34 7.16
C LYS A 245 11.46 9.35 6.35
N PRO A 246 11.61 10.64 6.64
CA PRO A 246 11.14 11.67 5.70
C PRO A 246 11.87 11.57 4.37
N GLN A 247 11.24 12.04 3.30
CA GLN A 247 11.80 11.97 1.95
C GLN A 247 13.22 12.54 1.86
N ALA A 248 13.51 13.60 2.61
CA ALA A 248 14.83 14.24 2.63
C ALA A 248 15.97 13.32 3.14
N GLU A 249 15.63 12.22 3.83
CA GLU A 249 16.59 11.27 4.42
C GLU A 249 16.64 9.92 3.68
N MET A 250 15.84 9.76 2.63
CA MET A 250 15.80 8.57 1.79
C MET A 250 16.76 8.70 0.59
#